data_9a054325c253a318922de6f391b87947
#
_entry.id   9a054325c253a318922de6f391b87947
#
_cell.length_a   1.000
_cell.length_b   1.000
_cell.length_c   1.000
_cell.angle_alpha   90.00
_cell.angle_beta   90.00
_cell.angle_gamma   90.00
#
_symmetry.space_group_name_H-M   'P 1'
#
loop_
_entity.id
_entity.type
_entity.pdbx_description
1 polymer ?
#
loop_
_entity_poly.entity_id
_entity_poly.type
_entity_poly.pdbx_seq_one_letter_code
_entity_poly.pdbx_strand_id
1 'polypeptide(L)'
;MVAPTIGQETTGVGGFAKALRTVPVVLELAELTSRRGAPGCWFVDFTNPTGLVTQALLDRDVRAVGLCNVAIGFQRHFAEDLGVEPERVVLDHIGLNHLSWITAVTVDGTDVSERVLWDRVAYGPEGDGPARFRWTRPAGMLLVPVDRQH
;
A
#
# COMPACT_ATOMS: atom_id res chain seq x y z
N MET A 1 26.53 3.17 -20.65
CA MET A 1 25.72 4.08 -19.79
C MET A 1 24.45 3.30 -19.43
N VAL A 2 24.27 2.91 -18.18
CA VAL A 2 23.05 2.22 -17.74
C VAL A 2 21.99 3.31 -17.55
N ALA A 3 20.86 3.18 -18.25
CA ALA A 3 19.75 4.11 -18.07
C ALA A 3 19.30 4.08 -16.60
N PRO A 4 19.04 5.22 -15.97
CA PRO A 4 18.49 5.24 -14.63
C PRO A 4 17.12 4.55 -14.65
N THR A 5 17.02 3.41 -13.96
CA THR A 5 15.76 2.68 -13.82
C THR A 5 15.14 3.12 -12.51
N ILE A 6 13.89 3.55 -12.56
CA ILE A 6 13.13 3.83 -11.32
C ILE A 6 12.97 2.49 -10.59
N GLY A 7 13.69 2.37 -9.47
CA GLY A 7 13.58 1.20 -8.61
C GLY A 7 12.32 1.31 -7.77
N GLN A 8 11.36 0.43 -8.01
CA GLN A 8 10.20 0.26 -7.15
C GLN A 8 10.38 -0.99 -6.30
N GLU A 9 10.04 -0.90 -5.03
CA GLU A 9 10.23 -1.99 -4.09
C GLU A 9 9.25 -3.15 -4.34
N THR A 10 8.05 -2.85 -4.84
CA THR A 10 6.93 -3.79 -4.91
C THR A 10 6.54 -4.13 -6.33
N THR A 11 6.74 -3.22 -7.28
CA THR A 11 6.33 -3.37 -8.67
C THR A 11 7.52 -3.19 -9.62
N GLY A 12 7.32 -3.52 -10.91
CA GLY A 12 8.34 -3.35 -11.94
C GLY A 12 9.55 -4.28 -11.77
N VAL A 13 10.66 -3.90 -12.39
CA VAL A 13 11.90 -4.70 -12.42
C VAL A 13 12.51 -4.85 -11.02
N GLY A 14 12.47 -3.78 -10.22
CA GLY A 14 12.98 -3.80 -8.85
C GLY A 14 12.18 -4.76 -7.96
N GLY A 15 10.87 -4.69 -8.00
CA GLY A 15 9.98 -5.61 -7.28
C GLY A 15 10.17 -7.06 -7.71
N PHE A 16 10.31 -7.31 -9.00
CA PHE A 16 10.60 -8.65 -9.53
C PHE A 16 11.95 -9.21 -9.01
N ALA A 17 13.02 -8.43 -9.13
CA ALA A 17 14.34 -8.83 -8.64
C ALA A 17 14.34 -9.10 -7.12
N LYS A 18 13.59 -8.31 -6.35
CA LYS A 18 13.40 -8.52 -4.93
C LYS A 18 12.62 -9.81 -4.65
N ALA A 19 11.54 -10.07 -5.41
CA ALA A 19 10.73 -11.28 -5.26
C ALA A 19 11.57 -12.56 -5.45
N LEU A 20 12.44 -12.60 -6.47
CA LEU A 20 13.33 -13.74 -6.71
C LEU A 20 14.21 -14.11 -5.51
N ARG A 21 14.53 -13.15 -4.66
CA ARG A 21 15.34 -13.35 -3.44
C ARG A 21 14.47 -13.61 -2.21
N THR A 22 13.31 -12.99 -2.13
CA THR A 22 12.44 -13.02 -0.94
C THR A 22 11.56 -14.26 -0.92
N VAL A 23 10.92 -14.60 -2.05
CA VAL A 23 9.96 -15.72 -2.12
C VAL A 23 10.55 -17.05 -1.64
N PRO A 24 11.75 -17.49 -2.08
CA PRO A 24 12.32 -18.76 -1.61
C PRO A 24 12.47 -18.80 -0.09
N VAL A 25 12.99 -17.73 0.50
CA VAL A 25 13.20 -17.65 1.96
C VAL A 25 11.88 -17.69 2.72
N VAL A 26 10.86 -16.98 2.25
CA VAL A 26 9.56 -16.98 2.90
C VAL A 26 8.87 -18.33 2.78
N LEU A 27 9.01 -19.03 1.67
CA LEU A 27 8.49 -20.40 1.51
C LEU A 27 9.18 -21.39 2.49
N GLU A 28 10.49 -21.29 2.70
CA GLU A 28 11.20 -22.08 3.69
C GLU A 28 10.69 -21.81 5.11
N LEU A 29 10.46 -20.53 5.45
CA LEU A 29 9.88 -20.15 6.74
C LEU A 29 8.44 -20.67 6.90
N ALA A 30 7.65 -20.66 5.84
CA ALA A 30 6.29 -21.19 5.84
C ALA A 30 6.29 -22.71 6.07
N GLU A 31 7.19 -23.46 5.43
CA GLU A 31 7.36 -24.88 5.67
C GLU A 31 7.78 -25.18 7.13
N LEU A 32 8.67 -24.37 7.68
CA LEU A 32 9.08 -24.49 9.07
C LEU A 32 7.91 -24.22 10.02
N THR A 33 7.10 -23.19 9.71
CA THR A 33 5.90 -22.85 10.46
C THR A 33 4.86 -23.97 10.39
N SER A 34 4.67 -24.56 9.23
CA SER A 34 3.75 -25.71 9.06
C SER A 34 4.17 -26.93 9.88
N ARG A 35 5.48 -27.16 10.02
CA ARG A 35 6.02 -28.29 10.79
C ARG A 35 6.05 -28.08 12.31
N ARG A 36 6.17 -26.84 12.76
CA ARG A 36 6.38 -26.50 14.18
C ARG A 36 5.32 -25.61 14.81
N GLY A 37 4.50 -24.99 13.99
CA GLY A 37 3.41 -24.13 14.44
C GLY A 37 2.20 -24.89 14.95
N ALA A 38 1.30 -24.18 15.58
CA ALA A 38 0.02 -24.72 15.98
C ALA A 38 -0.83 -25.12 14.75
N PRO A 39 -1.61 -26.20 14.82
CA PRO A 39 -2.50 -26.57 13.73
C PRO A 39 -3.42 -25.39 13.33
N GLY A 40 -3.45 -25.08 12.04
CA GLY A 40 -4.30 -24.02 11.51
C GLY A 40 -3.83 -22.59 11.77
N CYS A 41 -2.59 -22.37 12.24
CA CYS A 41 -2.04 -21.04 12.40
C CYS A 41 -2.00 -20.27 11.06
N TRP A 42 -2.07 -18.95 11.16
CA TRP A 42 -1.91 -18.05 10.02
C TRP A 42 -0.44 -17.64 9.86
N PHE A 43 0.01 -17.57 8.62
CA PHE A 43 1.27 -16.94 8.26
C PHE A 43 0.97 -15.49 7.87
N VAL A 44 1.38 -14.55 8.70
CA VAL A 44 1.18 -13.11 8.43
C VAL A 44 2.46 -12.56 7.81
N ASP A 45 2.38 -12.17 6.56
CA ASP A 45 3.49 -11.62 5.79
C ASP A 45 3.44 -10.10 5.74
N PHE A 46 4.54 -9.45 6.05
CA PHE A 46 4.73 -8.01 5.95
C PHE A 46 5.94 -7.66 5.08
N THR A 47 6.34 -8.58 4.23
CA THR A 47 7.55 -8.49 3.40
C THR A 47 7.21 -8.09 1.98
N ASN A 48 7.93 -7.12 1.44
CA ASN A 48 7.78 -6.73 0.05
C ASN A 48 8.58 -7.62 -0.92
N PRO A 49 8.07 -7.86 -2.11
CA PRO A 49 6.77 -7.41 -2.64
C PRO A 49 5.61 -8.26 -2.12
N THR A 50 4.81 -7.70 -1.23
CA THR A 50 3.78 -8.42 -0.46
C THR A 50 2.83 -9.24 -1.34
N GLY A 51 2.36 -8.66 -2.46
CA GLY A 51 1.45 -9.38 -3.36
C GLY A 51 2.05 -10.66 -3.94
N LEU A 52 3.30 -10.60 -4.42
CA LEU A 52 3.99 -11.76 -4.98
C LEU A 52 4.31 -12.81 -3.91
N VAL A 53 4.74 -12.36 -2.74
CA VAL A 53 5.05 -13.24 -1.61
C VAL A 53 3.79 -13.95 -1.11
N THR A 54 2.71 -13.19 -0.91
CA THR A 54 1.43 -13.77 -0.48
C THR A 54 0.89 -14.76 -1.52
N GLN A 55 0.95 -14.46 -2.81
CA GLN A 55 0.52 -15.37 -3.86
C GLN A 55 1.34 -16.67 -3.82
N ALA A 56 2.66 -16.58 -3.69
CA ALA A 56 3.51 -17.75 -3.62
C ALA A 56 3.21 -18.65 -2.39
N LEU A 57 2.81 -18.05 -1.27
CA LEU A 57 2.36 -18.77 -0.07
C LEU A 57 1.02 -19.48 -0.32
N LEU A 58 0.06 -18.78 -0.94
CA LEU A 58 -1.27 -19.35 -1.28
C LEU A 58 -1.16 -20.49 -2.29
N ASP A 59 -0.26 -20.39 -3.27
CA ASP A 59 0.01 -21.45 -4.26
C ASP A 59 0.62 -22.74 -3.62
N ARG A 60 1.01 -22.67 -2.36
CA ARG A 60 1.48 -23.79 -1.54
C ARG A 60 0.50 -24.18 -0.44
N ASP A 61 -0.77 -23.79 -0.57
CA ASP A 61 -1.84 -24.04 0.40
C ASP A 61 -1.53 -23.53 1.83
N VAL A 62 -0.63 -22.54 1.95
CA VAL A 62 -0.33 -21.90 3.23
C VAL A 62 -1.46 -20.93 3.56
N ARG A 63 -1.99 -21.01 4.78
CA ARG A 63 -2.95 -20.02 5.29
C ARG A 63 -2.23 -18.71 5.54
N ALA A 64 -2.18 -17.85 4.54
CA ALA A 64 -1.39 -16.62 4.58
C ALA A 64 -2.24 -15.37 4.35
N VAL A 65 -1.78 -14.27 4.92
CA VAL A 65 -2.26 -12.91 4.62
C VAL A 65 -1.07 -11.98 4.53
N GLY A 66 -1.02 -11.20 3.44
CA GLY A 66 -0.02 -10.15 3.25
C GLY A 66 -0.56 -8.79 3.70
N LEU A 67 0.22 -8.07 4.47
CA LEU A 67 -0.12 -6.76 5.00
C LEU A 67 0.81 -5.68 4.43
N CYS A 68 0.28 -4.46 4.33
CA CYS A 68 1.04 -3.27 3.97
C CYS A 68 0.66 -2.11 4.87
N ASN A 69 1.63 -1.26 5.20
CA ASN A 69 1.43 -0.12 6.09
C ASN A 69 0.98 1.16 5.37
N VAL A 70 0.82 1.15 4.06
CA VAL A 70 0.53 2.36 3.29
C VAL A 70 -0.82 2.97 3.68
N ALA A 71 -1.86 2.15 3.83
CA ALA A 71 -3.19 2.63 4.24
C ALA A 71 -3.15 3.31 5.63
N ILE A 72 -2.45 2.71 6.59
CA ILE A 72 -2.23 3.30 7.93
C ILE A 72 -1.42 4.59 7.83
N GLY A 73 -0.43 4.64 6.93
CA GLY A 73 0.34 5.85 6.65
C GLY A 73 -0.55 7.00 6.19
N PHE A 74 -1.46 6.75 5.25
CA PHE A 74 -2.44 7.74 4.80
C PHE A 74 -3.40 8.16 5.90
N GLN A 75 -3.92 7.23 6.69
CA GLN A 75 -4.79 7.53 7.81
C GLN A 75 -4.12 8.51 8.79
N ARG A 76 -2.89 8.23 9.19
CA ARG A 76 -2.13 9.10 10.10
C ARG A 76 -1.85 10.47 9.50
N HIS A 77 -1.52 10.48 8.24
CA HIS A 77 -1.23 11.72 7.53
C HIS A 77 -2.46 12.63 7.40
N PHE A 78 -3.62 12.07 7.05
CA PHE A 78 -4.86 12.84 7.04
C PHE A 78 -5.28 13.28 8.44
N ALA A 79 -5.05 12.46 9.46
CA ALA A 79 -5.30 12.84 10.84
C ALA A 79 -4.45 14.04 11.27
N GLU A 80 -3.16 14.04 10.92
CA GLU A 80 -2.24 15.15 11.18
C GLU A 80 -2.71 16.43 10.47
N ASP A 81 -3.06 16.35 9.17
CA ASP A 81 -3.56 17.49 8.39
C ASP A 81 -4.87 18.07 8.96
N LEU A 82 -5.70 17.22 9.52
CA LEU A 82 -6.99 17.61 10.09
C LEU A 82 -6.90 18.02 11.56
N GLY A 83 -5.78 17.75 12.22
CA GLY A 83 -5.58 18.00 13.65
C GLY A 83 -6.46 17.12 14.54
N VAL A 84 -6.67 15.86 14.14
CA VAL A 84 -7.49 14.87 14.87
C VAL A 84 -6.67 13.61 15.17
N GLU A 85 -7.16 12.79 16.11
CA GLU A 85 -6.55 11.49 16.37
C GLU A 85 -6.76 10.53 15.20
N PRO A 86 -5.76 9.69 14.84
CA PRO A 86 -5.84 8.78 13.70
C PRO A 86 -7.02 7.82 13.74
N GLU A 87 -7.43 7.38 14.94
CA GLU A 87 -8.55 6.45 15.14
C GLU A 87 -9.91 7.03 14.73
N ARG A 88 -10.00 8.36 14.63
CA ARG A 88 -11.21 9.06 14.18
C ARG A 88 -11.31 9.14 12.64
N VAL A 89 -10.20 8.86 11.95
CA VAL A 89 -10.14 8.90 10.49
C VAL A 89 -10.40 7.52 9.92
N VAL A 90 -11.41 7.40 9.08
CA VAL A 90 -11.71 6.17 8.36
C VAL A 90 -11.51 6.42 6.86
N LEU A 91 -10.79 5.50 6.23
CA LEU A 91 -10.53 5.53 4.80
C LEU A 91 -11.36 4.46 4.11
N ASP A 92 -12.18 4.86 3.17
CA ASP A 92 -12.74 3.92 2.20
C ASP A 92 -11.76 3.77 1.04
N HIS A 93 -11.35 2.55 0.78
CA HIS A 93 -10.44 2.29 -0.33
C HIS A 93 -10.79 1.00 -1.05
N ILE A 94 -10.48 0.94 -2.33
CA ILE A 94 -10.65 -0.22 -3.19
C ILE A 94 -9.32 -0.60 -3.81
N GLY A 95 -9.12 -1.89 -4.06
CA GLY A 95 -7.90 -2.41 -4.67
C GLY A 95 -7.13 -3.33 -3.74
N LEU A 96 -5.94 -3.69 -4.18
CA LEU A 96 -5.00 -4.55 -3.47
C LEU A 96 -3.67 -3.82 -3.31
N ASN A 97 -2.76 -4.41 -2.54
CA ASN A 97 -1.44 -3.87 -2.26
C ASN A 97 -0.82 -3.14 -3.47
N HIS A 98 -0.41 -1.89 -3.27
CA HIS A 98 0.18 -0.95 -4.24
C HIS A 98 -0.66 -0.70 -5.51
N LEU A 99 -1.86 -1.24 -5.59
CA LEU A 99 -2.86 -0.93 -6.61
C LEU A 99 -4.19 -0.66 -5.90
N SER A 100 -4.22 0.40 -5.13
CA SER A 100 -5.35 0.81 -4.29
C SER A 100 -5.68 2.27 -4.51
N TRP A 101 -6.95 2.61 -4.31
CA TRP A 101 -7.47 3.95 -4.46
C TRP A 101 -8.30 4.30 -3.23
N ILE A 102 -8.07 5.48 -2.66
CA ILE A 102 -8.91 6.02 -1.59
C ILE A 102 -10.12 6.67 -2.25
N THR A 103 -11.29 6.19 -1.92
CA THR A 103 -12.57 6.65 -2.48
C THR A 103 -13.28 7.64 -1.60
N ALA A 104 -13.07 7.56 -0.28
CA ALA A 104 -13.57 8.54 0.68
C ALA A 104 -12.69 8.60 1.93
N VAL A 105 -12.74 9.74 2.59
CA VAL A 105 -12.14 9.97 3.91
C VAL A 105 -13.21 10.54 4.82
N THR A 106 -13.46 9.89 5.94
CA THR A 106 -14.43 10.36 6.93
C THR A 106 -13.78 10.57 8.29
N VAL A 107 -14.28 11.55 9.03
CA VAL A 107 -13.94 11.78 10.44
C VAL A 107 -15.21 11.73 11.24
N ASP A 108 -15.30 10.81 12.20
CA ASP A 108 -16.50 10.59 13.02
C ASP A 108 -17.79 10.45 12.17
N GLY A 109 -17.67 9.78 11.03
CA GLY A 109 -18.78 9.57 10.07
C GLY A 109 -19.10 10.77 9.18
N THR A 110 -18.39 11.88 9.29
CA THR A 110 -18.54 13.03 8.39
C THR A 110 -17.55 12.95 7.25
N ASP A 111 -18.03 13.03 6.01
CA ASP A 111 -17.18 13.04 4.81
C ASP A 111 -16.33 14.32 4.74
N VAL A 112 -15.02 14.16 4.71
CA VAL A 112 -14.04 15.24 4.60
C VAL A 112 -13.16 15.09 3.36
N SER A 113 -13.54 14.22 2.45
CA SER A 113 -12.77 13.85 1.25
C SER A 113 -12.36 15.07 0.43
N GLU A 114 -13.28 15.99 0.18
CA GLU A 114 -12.96 17.21 -0.57
C GLU A 114 -11.84 18.01 0.10
N ARG A 115 -11.89 18.17 1.39
CA ARG A 115 -10.92 18.95 2.15
C ARG A 115 -9.51 18.36 2.09
N VAL A 116 -9.36 17.05 2.30
CA VAL A 116 -8.04 16.42 2.46
C VAL A 116 -7.43 15.95 1.15
N LEU A 117 -8.27 15.67 0.15
CA LEU A 117 -7.80 15.15 -1.11
C LEU A 117 -7.61 16.26 -2.15
N TRP A 118 -8.41 17.35 -2.09
CA TRP A 118 -8.31 18.49 -3.02
C TRP A 118 -7.27 19.52 -2.60
N ASP A 119 -7.13 19.85 -1.33
CA ASP A 119 -6.12 20.81 -0.87
C ASP A 119 -4.70 20.34 -1.19
N ARG A 120 -4.48 19.04 -1.33
CA ARG A 120 -3.20 18.48 -1.76
C ARG A 120 -3.00 18.47 -3.28
N VAL A 121 -4.07 18.44 -4.06
CA VAL A 121 -4.01 18.57 -5.53
C VAL A 121 -3.80 20.04 -5.93
N ALA A 122 -4.24 20.98 -5.11
CA ALA A 122 -4.08 22.42 -5.33
C ALA A 122 -2.65 22.93 -5.13
N TYR A 123 -1.75 22.16 -4.53
CA TYR A 123 -0.32 22.48 -4.52
C TYR A 123 0.26 22.31 -5.92
N GLY A 124 0.15 23.38 -6.66
CA GLY A 124 0.56 23.53 -8.04
C GLY A 124 2.05 23.34 -8.29
N PRO A 125 2.51 23.60 -9.53
CA PRO A 125 3.78 23.14 -10.08
C PRO A 125 5.05 23.80 -9.54
N GLU A 126 5.01 24.55 -8.46
CA GLU A 126 6.14 25.33 -7.96
C GLU A 126 6.85 24.76 -6.73
N GLY A 127 6.64 23.51 -6.39
CA GLY A 127 7.40 22.85 -5.32
C GLY A 127 8.35 21.80 -5.87
N ASP A 128 9.60 21.85 -5.44
CA ASP A 128 10.70 20.93 -5.76
C ASP A 128 10.46 19.48 -5.29
N GLY A 129 9.30 18.93 -5.56
CA GLY A 129 8.94 17.55 -5.26
C GLY A 129 8.77 16.70 -6.52
N PRO A 130 8.93 15.36 -6.42
CA PRO A 130 8.79 14.47 -7.57
C PRO A 130 7.43 14.62 -8.23
N ALA A 131 7.40 14.46 -9.55
CA ALA A 131 6.29 14.72 -10.45
C ALA A 131 4.92 14.40 -9.83
N ARG A 132 4.13 15.43 -9.62
CA ARG A 132 2.80 15.33 -9.04
C ARG A 132 1.84 14.94 -10.14
N PHE A 133 1.19 13.81 -9.99
CA PHE A 133 0.13 13.40 -10.88
C PHE A 133 -1.04 14.37 -10.77
N ARG A 134 -1.41 14.97 -11.89
CA ARG A 134 -2.61 15.79 -11.99
C ARG A 134 -3.81 14.88 -12.15
N TRP A 135 -4.67 14.88 -11.15
CA TRP A 135 -5.88 14.07 -11.15
C TRP A 135 -6.98 14.79 -11.90
N THR A 136 -7.51 14.18 -12.92
CA THR A 136 -8.77 14.59 -13.52
C THR A 136 -9.86 13.68 -13.01
N ARG A 137 -10.86 14.26 -12.38
CA ARG A 137 -12.03 13.57 -11.83
C ARG A 137 -12.88 12.99 -12.96
N PRO A 138 -13.03 11.67 -13.10
CA PRO A 138 -14.27 11.12 -13.63
C PRO A 138 -15.33 11.33 -12.55
N ALA A 139 -16.53 11.80 -12.95
CA ALA A 139 -17.59 12.17 -12.02
C ALA A 139 -17.74 11.17 -10.84
N GLY A 140 -17.43 11.62 -9.64
CA GLY A 140 -17.70 10.88 -8.40
C GLY A 140 -16.58 9.99 -7.85
N MET A 141 -15.39 9.91 -8.44
CA MET A 141 -14.32 9.03 -7.97
C MET A 141 -13.01 9.78 -7.82
N LEU A 142 -12.45 9.77 -6.62
CA LEU A 142 -11.16 10.33 -6.33
C LEU A 142 -10.13 9.20 -6.26
N LEU A 143 -9.18 9.20 -7.16
CA LEU A 143 -8.16 8.18 -7.25
C LEU A 143 -6.83 8.74 -6.75
N VAL A 144 -6.36 8.31 -5.60
CA VAL A 144 -5.00 8.58 -5.13
C VAL A 144 -4.20 7.29 -5.26
N PRO A 145 -3.22 7.20 -6.17
CA PRO A 145 -2.35 6.03 -6.18
C PRO A 145 -1.54 5.99 -4.91
N VAL A 146 -1.51 4.81 -4.35
CA VAL A 146 -0.82 4.48 -3.11
C VAL A 146 0.69 4.28 -3.32
N ASP A 147 1.23 4.71 -4.45
CA ASP A 147 2.65 4.56 -4.73
C ASP A 147 3.41 5.87 -4.48
N ARG A 148 3.78 6.09 -3.22
CA ARG A 148 4.89 6.98 -2.86
C ARG A 148 5.99 6.13 -2.27
N GLN A 149 6.93 5.76 -3.07
CA GLN A 149 8.22 5.33 -2.57
C GLN A 149 9.08 6.58 -2.31
N HIS A 150 9.50 6.72 -1.08
CA HIS A 150 10.54 7.65 -0.66
C HIS A 150 11.91 7.19 -1.15
#